data_6df499ddf97cb2264da776db8252416a
#
_entry.id   6df499ddf97cb2264da776db8252416a
#
_cell.length_a   1.000
_cell.length_b   1.000
_cell.length_c   1.000
_cell.angle_alpha   90.00
_cell.angle_beta   90.00
_cell.angle_gamma   90.00
#
_symmetry.space_group_name_H-M   'P 1'
#
loop_
_entity.id
_entity.type
_entity.pdbx_description
1 polymer ?
#
loop_
_entity_poly.entity_id
_entity_poly.type
_entity_poly.pdbx_seq_one_letter_code
_entity_poly.pdbx_strand_id
1 'polypeptide(L)'
;MNKTKTNKFIIPVLVFLCVIVFLFLAYLDKISKNFSSVLKNQCFSIEEKIVRGDSMSGVIESGQTVKIFSGYYGCNEAKRGDVVIYSYSDDKNPLIKIIKGIPGDKFGFQKTELGQYILLNGEVLKNAQNKSYILNEKSYNMLSMYERDYSGTIPSDSYLIMGNLTEGSADSTYFGLVGLKDLLARVDL
;
A
#
# COMPACT_ATOMS: atom_id res chain seq x y z
N MET A 1 -50.94 -48.72 22.55
CA MET A 1 -49.49 -48.71 22.22
C MET A 1 -49.33 -48.23 20.77
N ASN A 2 -49.13 -46.91 20.55
CA ASN A 2 -48.97 -46.29 19.22
C ASN A 2 -47.94 -45.15 19.35
N LYS A 3 -46.64 -45.48 19.36
CA LYS A 3 -45.55 -44.46 19.50
C LYS A 3 -44.47 -44.53 18.39
N THR A 4 -44.65 -45.14 17.25
CA THR A 4 -43.56 -45.32 16.31
C THR A 4 -43.79 -44.80 14.86
N LYS A 5 -44.92 -44.13 14.57
CA LYS A 5 -45.18 -43.60 13.21
C LYS A 5 -44.76 -42.15 12.98
N THR A 6 -44.54 -41.33 14.02
CA THR A 6 -44.24 -39.88 13.91
C THR A 6 -42.79 -39.57 13.53
N ASN A 7 -41.83 -40.43 13.85
CA ASN A 7 -40.41 -40.16 13.58
C ASN A 7 -39.97 -40.32 12.11
N LYS A 8 -40.68 -41.04 11.27
CA LYS A 8 -40.29 -41.28 9.89
C LYS A 8 -40.41 -40.08 8.95
N PHE A 9 -41.25 -39.09 9.29
CA PHE A 9 -41.40 -37.84 8.49
C PHE A 9 -40.61 -36.66 9.03
N ILE A 10 -40.24 -36.62 10.29
CA ILE A 10 -39.54 -35.50 10.91
C ILE A 10 -38.10 -35.40 10.41
N ILE A 11 -37.38 -36.50 10.25
CA ILE A 11 -36.00 -36.53 9.79
C ILE A 11 -35.85 -35.95 8.37
N PRO A 12 -36.62 -36.37 7.36
CA PRO A 12 -36.49 -35.84 5.99
C PRO A 12 -36.91 -34.35 5.92
N VAL A 13 -37.88 -33.91 6.72
CA VAL A 13 -38.24 -32.47 6.81
C VAL A 13 -37.13 -31.65 7.41
N LEU A 14 -36.48 -32.12 8.47
CA LEU A 14 -35.33 -31.44 9.06
C LEU A 14 -34.13 -31.34 8.09
N VAL A 15 -33.83 -32.43 7.38
CA VAL A 15 -32.75 -32.45 6.36
C VAL A 15 -33.07 -31.45 5.25
N PHE A 16 -34.32 -31.43 4.77
CA PHE A 16 -34.76 -30.50 3.73
C PHE A 16 -34.63 -29.03 4.18
N LEU A 17 -35.04 -28.72 5.43
CA LEU A 17 -34.85 -27.40 6.03
C LEU A 17 -33.37 -27.00 6.14
N CYS A 18 -32.50 -27.93 6.58
CA CYS A 18 -31.06 -27.67 6.65
C CYS A 18 -30.47 -27.40 5.26
N VAL A 19 -30.88 -28.08 4.22
CA VAL A 19 -30.41 -27.82 2.84
C VAL A 19 -30.87 -26.45 2.36
N ILE A 20 -32.12 -26.05 2.64
CA ILE A 20 -32.61 -24.70 2.29
C ILE A 20 -31.82 -23.63 3.01
N VAL A 21 -31.58 -23.78 4.31
CA VAL A 21 -30.79 -22.81 5.09
C VAL A 21 -29.36 -22.73 4.54
N PHE A 22 -28.73 -23.85 4.22
CA PHE A 22 -27.39 -23.88 3.64
C PHE A 22 -27.33 -23.16 2.29
N LEU A 23 -28.29 -23.42 1.39
CA LEU A 23 -28.37 -22.74 0.08
C LEU A 23 -28.63 -21.25 0.24
N PHE A 24 -29.45 -20.85 1.22
CA PHE A 24 -29.73 -19.46 1.51
C PHE A 24 -28.47 -18.73 2.03
N LEU A 25 -27.71 -19.35 2.95
CA LEU A 25 -26.44 -18.80 3.44
C LEU A 25 -25.40 -18.66 2.31
N ALA A 26 -25.29 -19.65 1.44
CA ALA A 26 -24.41 -19.59 0.28
C ALA A 26 -24.81 -18.48 -0.70
N TYR A 27 -26.12 -18.25 -0.88
CA TYR A 27 -26.63 -17.17 -1.70
C TYR A 27 -26.33 -15.79 -1.10
N LEU A 28 -26.48 -15.62 0.23
CA LEU A 28 -26.11 -14.39 0.93
C LEU A 28 -24.61 -14.10 0.83
N ASP A 29 -23.75 -15.11 0.97
CA ASP A 29 -22.29 -14.96 0.80
C ASP A 29 -21.94 -14.49 -0.63
N LYS A 30 -22.59 -15.04 -1.65
CA LYS A 30 -22.42 -14.62 -3.04
C LYS A 30 -22.86 -13.16 -3.27
N ILE A 31 -24.01 -12.75 -2.69
CA ILE A 31 -24.48 -11.34 -2.77
C ILE A 31 -23.48 -10.41 -2.07
N SER A 32 -23.02 -10.76 -0.88
CA SER A 32 -22.06 -9.97 -0.12
C SER A 32 -20.76 -9.76 -0.91
N LYS A 33 -20.22 -10.80 -1.53
CA LYS A 33 -19.02 -10.74 -2.39
C LYS A 33 -19.24 -9.85 -3.61
N ASN A 34 -20.39 -9.99 -4.29
CA ASN A 34 -20.70 -9.15 -5.43
C ASN A 34 -20.90 -7.68 -5.03
N PHE A 35 -21.58 -7.40 -3.92
CA PHE A 35 -21.76 -6.05 -3.41
C PHE A 35 -20.44 -5.41 -3.02
N SER A 36 -19.54 -6.13 -2.33
CA SER A 36 -18.18 -5.68 -2.02
C SER A 36 -17.37 -5.37 -3.27
N SER A 37 -17.49 -6.18 -4.32
CA SER A 37 -16.77 -5.94 -5.59
C SER A 37 -17.30 -4.69 -6.32
N VAL A 38 -18.60 -4.46 -6.29
CA VAL A 38 -19.23 -3.26 -6.90
C VAL A 38 -18.82 -1.99 -6.15
N LEU A 39 -18.85 -2.00 -4.81
CA LEU A 39 -18.38 -0.87 -4.00
C LEU A 39 -16.89 -0.59 -4.24
N LYS A 40 -16.08 -1.62 -4.33
CA LYS A 40 -14.64 -1.49 -4.57
C LYS A 40 -14.33 -0.85 -5.94
N ASN A 41 -15.13 -1.13 -6.95
CA ASN A 41 -15.02 -0.52 -8.28
C ASN A 41 -15.51 0.94 -8.35
N GLN A 42 -16.24 1.43 -7.35
CA GLN A 42 -16.69 2.82 -7.27
C GLN A 42 -15.73 3.74 -6.49
N CYS A 43 -14.74 3.18 -5.83
CA CYS A 43 -13.87 3.93 -4.93
C CYS A 43 -12.73 4.69 -5.62
N PHE A 44 -12.40 4.35 -6.86
CA PHE A 44 -11.31 4.99 -7.60
C PHE A 44 -11.66 5.11 -9.09
N SER A 45 -11.12 6.12 -9.74
CA SER A 45 -11.16 6.26 -11.20
C SER A 45 -9.85 5.72 -11.81
N ILE A 46 -9.95 5.21 -13.04
CA ILE A 46 -8.81 4.69 -13.78
C ILE A 46 -8.52 5.65 -14.93
N GLU A 47 -7.29 6.09 -15.05
CA GLU A 47 -6.79 6.90 -16.14
C GLU A 47 -5.41 6.42 -16.59
N GLU A 48 -5.02 6.73 -17.81
CA GLU A 48 -3.67 6.48 -18.32
C GLU A 48 -2.90 7.80 -18.38
N LYS A 49 -1.64 7.78 -17.94
CA LYS A 49 -0.75 8.94 -18.01
C LYS A 49 0.65 8.56 -18.47
N ILE A 50 1.28 9.49 -19.14
CA ILE A 50 2.68 9.38 -19.55
C ILE A 50 3.54 9.85 -18.38
N VAL A 51 4.47 8.99 -17.96
CA VAL A 51 5.45 9.29 -16.91
C VAL A 51 6.44 10.34 -17.38
N ARG A 52 6.74 11.29 -16.50
CA ARG A 52 7.75 12.32 -16.71
C ARG A 52 8.78 12.26 -15.60
N GLY A 53 10.07 12.44 -15.99
CA GLY A 53 11.20 12.38 -15.07
C GLY A 53 11.70 10.96 -14.82
N ASP A 54 12.89 10.85 -14.26
CA ASP A 54 13.69 9.63 -14.23
C ASP A 54 13.80 9.01 -12.83
N SER A 55 13.16 9.60 -11.80
CA SER A 55 13.28 9.14 -10.41
C SER A 55 12.86 7.69 -10.17
N MET A 56 12.14 7.10 -11.13
CA MET A 56 11.66 5.72 -11.12
C MET A 56 12.38 4.82 -12.12
N SER A 57 13.41 5.31 -12.84
CA SER A 57 14.12 4.52 -13.85
C SER A 57 14.60 3.18 -13.31
N GLY A 58 14.48 2.14 -14.13
CA GLY A 58 14.68 0.74 -13.78
C GLY A 58 13.44 0.04 -13.22
N VAL A 59 12.35 0.79 -12.94
CA VAL A 59 11.02 0.27 -12.60
C VAL A 59 9.98 0.85 -13.56
N ILE A 60 10.04 2.16 -13.80
CA ILE A 60 9.21 2.87 -14.77
C ILE A 60 10.12 3.87 -15.50
N GLU A 61 10.10 3.84 -16.80
CA GLU A 61 10.91 4.76 -17.60
C GLU A 61 10.14 6.04 -17.96
N SER A 62 10.87 7.13 -18.13
CA SER A 62 10.31 8.38 -18.64
C SER A 62 9.72 8.17 -20.04
N GLY A 63 8.51 8.67 -20.28
CA GLY A 63 7.76 8.43 -21.51
C GLY A 63 6.88 7.19 -21.52
N GLN A 64 7.01 6.29 -20.54
CA GLN A 64 6.15 5.12 -20.39
C GLN A 64 4.72 5.54 -20.02
N THR A 65 3.72 4.90 -20.63
CA THR A 65 2.32 5.04 -20.25
C THR A 65 1.99 4.05 -19.12
N VAL A 66 1.41 4.54 -18.06
CA VAL A 66 1.00 3.74 -16.89
C VAL A 66 -0.48 3.97 -16.56
N LYS A 67 -1.11 2.97 -15.94
CA LYS A 67 -2.48 3.09 -15.42
C LYS A 67 -2.44 3.65 -14.00
N ILE A 68 -3.30 4.63 -13.75
CA ILE A 68 -3.40 5.32 -12.48
C ILE A 68 -4.78 5.07 -11.90
N PHE A 69 -4.83 4.63 -10.65
CA PHE A 69 -6.03 4.40 -9.87
C PHE A 69 -6.19 5.56 -8.87
N SER A 70 -6.81 6.65 -9.31
CA SER A 70 -7.01 7.87 -8.50
C SER A 70 -8.05 7.65 -7.40
N GLY A 71 -7.70 7.99 -6.15
CA GLY A 71 -8.53 7.75 -4.97
C GLY A 71 -8.45 6.32 -4.41
N TYR A 72 -7.53 5.47 -4.92
CA TYR A 72 -7.40 4.05 -4.54
C TYR A 72 -7.34 3.83 -3.02
N TYR A 73 -6.60 4.67 -2.31
CA TYR A 73 -6.38 4.54 -0.87
C TYR A 73 -7.54 5.04 0.00
N GLY A 74 -8.61 5.55 -0.61
CA GLY A 74 -9.87 5.85 0.10
C GLY A 74 -10.61 4.60 0.57
N CYS A 75 -10.34 3.42 -0.03
CA CYS A 75 -10.98 2.14 0.32
C CYS A 75 -10.05 0.93 0.22
N ASN A 76 -8.78 1.14 0.01
CA ASN A 76 -7.78 0.09 0.02
C ASN A 76 -6.60 0.51 0.89
N GLU A 77 -6.00 -0.46 1.56
CA GLU A 77 -4.80 -0.24 2.35
C GLU A 77 -3.59 0.01 1.44
N ALA A 78 -2.75 0.94 1.86
CA ALA A 78 -1.47 1.15 1.22
C ALA A 78 -0.47 0.08 1.69
N LYS A 79 0.24 -0.54 0.74
CA LYS A 79 1.14 -1.66 1.02
C LYS A 79 2.57 -1.35 0.61
N ARG A 80 3.51 -1.99 1.28
CA ARG A 80 4.91 -1.95 0.86
C ARG A 80 5.05 -2.46 -0.57
N GLY A 81 5.79 -1.74 -1.39
CA GLY A 81 5.97 -2.02 -2.80
C GLY A 81 4.96 -1.36 -3.72
N ASP A 82 3.86 -0.80 -3.19
CA ASP A 82 2.95 -0.02 -4.03
C ASP A 82 3.70 1.16 -4.67
N VAL A 83 3.46 1.36 -5.96
CA VAL A 83 3.87 2.56 -6.65
C VAL A 83 2.75 3.58 -6.53
N VAL A 84 3.08 4.75 -6.02
CA VAL A 84 2.10 5.77 -5.61
C VAL A 84 2.34 7.10 -6.31
N ILE A 85 1.28 7.85 -6.49
CA ILE A 85 1.32 9.27 -6.83
C ILE A 85 1.16 10.06 -5.54
N TYR A 86 2.12 10.93 -5.27
CA TYR A 86 2.19 11.77 -4.10
C TYR A 86 2.18 13.26 -4.50
N SER A 87 1.36 14.06 -3.83
CA SER A 87 1.36 15.52 -4.00
C SER A 87 2.22 16.17 -2.93
N TYR A 88 3.33 16.76 -3.36
CA TYR A 88 4.19 17.55 -2.48
C TYR A 88 3.72 19.00 -2.48
N SER A 89 3.25 19.50 -1.32
CA SER A 89 2.96 20.93 -1.08
C SER A 89 2.03 21.56 -2.12
N ASP A 90 0.95 20.85 -2.52
CA ASP A 90 0.01 21.30 -3.56
C ASP A 90 0.66 21.63 -4.92
N ASP A 91 1.85 21.08 -5.16
CA ASP A 91 2.52 21.22 -6.44
C ASP A 91 1.68 20.63 -7.57
N LYS A 92 1.59 21.34 -8.68
CA LYS A 92 0.89 20.89 -9.89
C LYS A 92 1.55 19.67 -10.55
N ASN A 93 2.74 19.29 -10.12
CA ASN A 93 3.50 18.16 -10.63
C ASN A 93 3.63 17.08 -9.57
N PRO A 94 2.66 16.18 -9.43
CA PRO A 94 2.74 15.09 -8.46
C PRO A 94 3.92 14.15 -8.77
N LEU A 95 4.48 13.59 -7.71
CA LEU A 95 5.64 12.70 -7.78
C LEU A 95 5.20 11.24 -7.83
N ILE A 96 5.91 10.41 -8.61
CA ILE A 96 5.74 8.94 -8.59
C ILE A 96 6.84 8.36 -7.70
N LYS A 97 6.47 7.54 -6.70
CA LYS A 97 7.38 6.92 -5.73
C LYS A 97 6.92 5.51 -5.37
N ILE A 98 7.80 4.76 -4.70
CA ILE A 98 7.51 3.42 -4.17
C ILE A 98 7.37 3.52 -2.66
N ILE A 99 6.33 2.92 -2.08
CA ILE A 99 6.23 2.74 -0.64
C ILE A 99 7.28 1.71 -0.20
N LYS A 100 8.27 2.16 0.55
CA LYS A 100 9.31 1.30 1.13
C LYS A 100 9.04 0.97 2.59
N GLY A 101 8.56 1.92 3.37
CA GLY A 101 8.19 1.74 4.77
C GLY A 101 6.71 2.01 5.02
N ILE A 102 6.10 1.21 5.88
CA ILE A 102 4.68 1.27 6.26
C ILE A 102 4.55 1.47 7.78
N PRO A 103 3.37 1.85 8.30
CA PRO A 103 3.13 1.99 9.74
C PRO A 103 3.63 0.78 10.54
N GLY A 104 4.32 1.06 11.65
CA GLY A 104 4.86 0.04 12.54
C GLY A 104 6.25 -0.50 12.15
N ASP A 105 6.76 -0.22 10.96
CA ASP A 105 8.14 -0.56 10.61
C ASP A 105 9.14 0.16 11.51
N LYS A 106 10.23 -0.53 11.81
CA LYS A 106 11.39 0.07 12.47
C LYS A 106 12.32 0.64 11.42
N PHE A 107 12.64 1.92 11.53
CA PHE A 107 13.66 2.53 10.69
C PHE A 107 14.75 3.19 11.52
N GLY A 108 15.93 3.29 10.97
CA GLY A 108 17.10 3.86 11.61
C GLY A 108 18.22 4.03 10.60
N PHE A 109 19.43 4.24 11.09
CA PHE A 109 20.58 4.56 10.25
C PHE A 109 21.82 3.79 10.66
N GLN A 110 22.65 3.51 9.67
CA GLN A 110 23.97 2.93 9.86
C GLN A 110 25.02 3.83 9.21
N LYS A 111 25.93 4.35 10.01
CA LYS A 111 27.06 5.17 9.53
C LYS A 111 28.02 4.34 8.68
N THR A 112 28.46 4.93 7.56
CA THR A 112 29.47 4.36 6.67
C THR A 112 30.47 5.43 6.29
N GLU A 113 31.52 5.07 5.57
CA GLU A 113 32.49 6.04 5.03
C GLU A 113 31.89 6.96 3.97
N LEU A 114 30.85 6.49 3.25
CA LEU A 114 30.19 7.21 2.16
C LEU A 114 28.98 8.05 2.62
N GLY A 115 28.53 7.91 3.87
CA GLY A 115 27.35 8.59 4.40
C GLY A 115 26.58 7.70 5.36
N GLN A 116 25.23 7.79 5.36
CA GLN A 116 24.36 7.01 6.22
C GLN A 116 23.49 6.08 5.37
N TYR A 117 23.49 4.79 5.65
CA TYR A 117 22.48 3.88 5.11
C TYR A 117 21.18 4.02 5.89
N ILE A 118 20.06 3.90 5.18
CA ILE A 118 18.74 3.73 5.81
C ILE A 118 18.60 2.25 6.17
N LEU A 119 18.28 1.97 7.43
CA LEU A 119 17.87 0.64 7.88
C LEU A 119 16.34 0.59 7.99
N LEU A 120 15.75 -0.46 7.48
CA LEU A 120 14.33 -0.75 7.65
C LEU A 120 14.17 -2.16 8.20
N ASN A 121 13.57 -2.28 9.39
CA ASN A 121 13.45 -3.54 10.14
C ASN A 121 14.79 -4.27 10.34
N GLY A 122 15.88 -3.50 10.52
CA GLY A 122 17.23 -3.99 10.74
C GLY A 122 18.05 -4.28 9.48
N GLU A 123 17.44 -4.17 8.28
CA GLU A 123 18.12 -4.42 7.00
C GLU A 123 18.39 -3.12 6.24
N VAL A 124 19.50 -3.08 5.51
CA VAL A 124 19.83 -1.93 4.66
C VAL A 124 18.81 -1.80 3.54
N LEU A 125 18.16 -0.64 3.46
CA LEU A 125 17.16 -0.34 2.43
C LEU A 125 17.81 -0.25 1.05
N LYS A 126 17.20 -0.92 0.07
CA LYS A 126 17.71 -1.00 -1.30
C LYS A 126 16.62 -0.70 -2.32
N ASN A 127 17.07 -0.22 -3.49
CA ASN A 127 16.23 -0.05 -4.67
C ASN A 127 15.99 -1.39 -5.41
N ALA A 128 15.25 -1.35 -6.53
CA ALA A 128 14.94 -2.53 -7.33
C ALA A 128 16.19 -3.20 -7.97
N GLN A 129 17.29 -2.47 -8.13
CA GLN A 129 18.56 -2.97 -8.65
C GLN A 129 19.53 -3.40 -7.52
N ASN A 130 19.03 -3.58 -6.29
CA ASN A 130 19.81 -3.98 -5.12
C ASN A 130 20.89 -2.96 -4.70
N LYS A 131 20.78 -1.69 -5.10
CA LYS A 131 21.65 -0.61 -4.65
C LYS A 131 21.10 0.00 -3.36
N SER A 132 21.98 0.24 -2.38
CA SER A 132 21.63 0.86 -1.11
C SER A 132 21.37 2.37 -1.27
N TYR A 133 20.38 2.89 -0.53
CA TYR A 133 20.21 4.33 -0.40
C TYR A 133 21.23 4.87 0.59
N ILE A 134 22.02 5.85 0.13
CA ILE A 134 23.06 6.51 0.94
C ILE A 134 22.63 7.96 1.13
N LEU A 135 22.43 8.35 2.38
CA LEU A 135 22.02 9.70 2.73
C LEU A 135 23.24 10.60 2.88
N ASN A 136 23.22 11.76 2.24
CA ASN A 136 24.07 12.86 2.59
C ASN A 136 23.60 13.50 3.92
N GLU A 137 24.36 14.46 4.45
CA GLU A 137 24.05 15.11 5.72
C GLU A 137 22.67 15.76 5.76
N LYS A 138 22.23 16.43 4.68
CA LYS A 138 20.92 17.08 4.61
C LYS A 138 19.77 16.06 4.68
N SER A 139 19.85 14.99 3.89
CA SER A 139 18.84 13.93 3.87
C SER A 139 18.81 13.15 5.17
N TYR A 140 19.97 12.89 5.78
CA TYR A 140 20.07 12.29 7.09
C TYR A 140 19.40 13.17 8.15
N ASN A 141 19.72 14.46 8.20
CA ASN A 141 19.12 15.39 9.16
C ASN A 141 17.60 15.45 9.03
N MET A 142 17.05 15.38 7.80
CA MET A 142 15.61 15.33 7.58
C MET A 142 14.99 14.09 8.22
N LEU A 143 15.46 12.89 7.86
CA LEU A 143 14.85 11.63 8.34
C LEU A 143 15.18 11.35 9.82
N SER A 144 16.33 11.79 10.33
CA SER A 144 16.70 11.57 11.73
C SER A 144 15.80 12.32 12.71
N MET A 145 15.13 13.41 12.29
CA MET A 145 14.10 14.07 13.11
C MET A 145 12.94 13.12 13.37
N TYR A 146 12.47 12.42 12.33
CA TYR A 146 11.37 11.44 12.47
C TYR A 146 11.82 10.21 13.27
N GLU A 147 13.05 9.73 13.06
CA GLU A 147 13.60 8.61 13.84
C GLU A 147 13.61 8.95 15.32
N ARG A 148 14.11 10.13 15.70
CA ARG A 148 14.13 10.62 17.08
C ARG A 148 12.72 10.80 17.64
N ASP A 149 11.85 11.55 16.93
CA ASP A 149 10.55 11.98 17.42
C ASP A 149 9.56 10.81 17.55
N TYR A 150 9.74 9.76 16.76
CA TYR A 150 8.92 8.54 16.78
C TYR A 150 9.66 7.30 17.26
N SER A 151 10.81 7.48 17.92
CA SER A 151 11.63 6.37 18.47
C SER A 151 11.93 5.27 17.45
N GLY A 152 12.28 5.67 16.23
CA GLY A 152 12.62 4.77 15.13
C GLY A 152 11.46 3.90 14.64
N THR A 153 10.21 4.30 14.87
CA THR A 153 9.04 3.56 14.38
C THR A 153 8.24 4.45 13.44
N ILE A 154 7.88 3.94 12.26
CA ILE A 154 6.99 4.68 11.35
C ILE A 154 5.61 4.81 12.01
N PRO A 155 5.09 6.04 12.23
CA PRO A 155 3.82 6.27 12.88
C PRO A 155 2.63 5.67 12.12
N SER A 156 1.48 5.55 12.78
CA SER A 156 0.21 5.26 12.13
C SER A 156 -0.06 6.29 11.04
N ASP A 157 -0.63 5.83 9.91
CA ASP A 157 -0.96 6.66 8.74
C ASP A 157 0.24 7.38 8.08
N SER A 158 1.47 6.96 8.38
CA SER A 158 2.69 7.51 7.78
C SER A 158 3.46 6.47 6.97
N TYR A 159 4.11 6.92 5.91
CA TYR A 159 4.81 6.06 4.95
C TYR A 159 6.17 6.65 4.58
N LEU A 160 7.16 5.78 4.39
CA LEU A 160 8.44 6.11 3.78
C LEU A 160 8.34 5.81 2.29
N ILE A 161 8.32 6.84 1.45
CA ILE A 161 8.25 6.70 0.00
C ILE A 161 9.57 7.10 -0.64
N MET A 162 10.07 6.29 -1.59
CA MET A 162 11.38 6.46 -2.20
C MET A 162 11.29 6.41 -3.72
N GLY A 163 12.12 7.21 -4.39
CA GLY A 163 12.40 6.98 -5.80
C GLY A 163 13.19 5.68 -6.00
N ASN A 164 13.23 5.17 -7.23
CA ASN A 164 14.10 4.04 -7.54
C ASN A 164 15.57 4.46 -7.79
N LEU A 165 15.81 5.71 -8.14
CA LEU A 165 17.16 6.28 -8.10
C LEU A 165 17.57 6.49 -6.64
N THR A 166 18.77 6.00 -6.29
CA THR A 166 19.31 6.12 -4.93
C THR A 166 19.86 7.51 -4.62
N GLU A 167 20.00 8.36 -5.64
CA GLU A 167 20.47 9.74 -5.56
C GLU A 167 19.63 10.65 -6.45
N GLY A 168 19.45 11.91 -6.03
CA GLY A 168 18.79 12.93 -6.86
C GLY A 168 17.27 12.81 -6.97
N SER A 169 16.63 11.98 -6.16
CA SER A 169 15.17 11.86 -6.10
C SER A 169 14.60 12.81 -5.04
N ALA A 170 13.54 13.56 -5.40
CA ALA A 170 12.71 14.23 -4.40
C ALA A 170 11.74 13.20 -3.80
N ASP A 171 12.07 12.66 -2.65
CA ASP A 171 11.32 11.62 -1.94
C ASP A 171 11.42 11.84 -0.42
N SER A 172 11.11 10.85 0.40
CA SER A 172 11.15 10.97 1.86
C SER A 172 12.51 11.42 2.41
N THR A 173 13.60 11.24 1.66
CA THR A 173 14.92 11.78 2.06
C THR A 173 14.99 13.31 1.97
N TYR A 174 14.06 13.91 1.24
CA TYR A 174 13.96 15.36 1.06
C TYR A 174 12.85 16.01 1.92
N PHE A 175 11.67 15.36 2.03
CA PHE A 175 10.50 15.94 2.71
C PHE A 175 10.01 15.13 3.92
N GLY A 176 10.65 14.00 4.28
CA GLY A 176 10.29 13.17 5.42
C GLY A 176 9.20 12.15 5.13
N LEU A 177 8.59 11.61 6.19
CA LEU A 177 7.45 10.68 6.06
C LEU A 177 6.22 11.40 5.52
N VAL A 178 5.40 10.68 4.75
CA VAL A 178 4.18 11.21 4.12
C VAL A 178 2.93 10.58 4.71
N GLY A 179 1.84 11.33 4.78
CA GLY A 179 0.56 10.84 5.27
C GLY A 179 -0.20 10.04 4.21
N LEU A 180 -1.07 9.10 4.66
CA LEU A 180 -1.94 8.35 3.75
C LEU A 180 -2.81 9.27 2.88
N LYS A 181 -3.31 10.37 3.44
CA LYS A 181 -4.16 11.36 2.74
C LYS A 181 -3.47 12.05 1.56
N ASP A 182 -2.13 12.07 1.57
CA ASP A 182 -1.32 12.73 0.54
C ASP A 182 -0.95 11.76 -0.60
N LEU A 183 -1.30 10.46 -0.45
CA LEU A 183 -1.20 9.44 -1.50
C LEU A 183 -2.43 9.53 -2.41
N LEU A 184 -2.31 10.23 -3.53
CA LEU A 184 -3.42 10.54 -4.43
C LEU A 184 -3.92 9.33 -5.22
N ALA A 185 -3.02 8.44 -5.59
CA ALA A 185 -3.30 7.33 -6.48
C ALA A 185 -2.30 6.18 -6.30
N ARG A 186 -2.73 4.99 -6.72
CA ARG A 186 -1.84 3.85 -6.99
C ARG A 186 -1.54 3.80 -8.48
N VAL A 187 -0.32 3.42 -8.84
CA VAL A 187 0.10 3.16 -10.22
C VAL A 187 0.18 1.65 -10.43
N ASP A 188 -0.37 1.17 -11.53
CA ASP A 188 -0.23 -0.21 -11.99
C ASP A 188 0.84 -0.26 -13.09
N LEU A 189 1.70 -1.29 -13.06
CA LEU A 189 2.87 -1.45 -13.92
C LEU A 189 2.63 -2.50 -15.00
#